data_fed76a826a1486b89b8918df3d95d4d8
#
_entry.id   fed76a826a1486b89b8918df3d95d4d8
#
_cell.length_a   1.000
_cell.length_b   1.000
_cell.length_c   1.000
_cell.angle_alpha   90.00
_cell.angle_beta   90.00
_cell.angle_gamma   90.00
#
_symmetry.space_group_name_H-M   'P 1'
#
loop_
_entity.id
_entity.type
_entity.pdbx_description
1 polymer ?
#
loop_
_entity_poly.entity_id
_entity_poly.type
_entity_poly.pdbx_seq_one_letter_code
_entity_poly.pdbx_strand_id
1 'polypeptide(L)'
;MNKVILMGRLTRDPEVRYSAGENALAIARYTLAVDRRFRRDGEANADFINCVSFGRTAEFAEKYFRQGLKIAVTGRIQTGSYTNREGQKVYTTEVVVEDQEFAESKASSDSYAASHPRTEAAPAPSMPCLLYTSDAADD
;
A
#
# COMPACT_ATOMS: atom_id res chain seq x y z
N MET A 1 -9.39 -20.43 7.45
CA MET A 1 -9.64 -19.14 6.79
C MET A 1 -8.44 -18.25 6.97
N ASN A 2 -8.00 -17.59 5.91
CA ASN A 2 -6.85 -16.67 5.97
C ASN A 2 -7.28 -15.36 5.30
N LYS A 3 -7.63 -14.38 6.12
CA LYS A 3 -8.18 -13.13 5.62
C LYS A 3 -7.65 -11.99 6.46
N VAL A 4 -7.20 -10.95 5.78
CA VAL A 4 -6.64 -9.76 6.42
C VAL A 4 -7.28 -8.54 5.80
N ILE A 5 -7.66 -7.59 6.63
CA ILE A 5 -8.17 -6.29 6.19
C ILE A 5 -7.34 -5.24 6.89
N LEU A 6 -6.69 -4.39 6.11
CA LEU A 6 -5.80 -3.36 6.63
C LEU A 6 -6.15 -2.02 6.03
N MET A 7 -5.98 -0.98 6.83
CA MET A 7 -6.09 0.39 6.36
C MET A 7 -4.85 1.13 6.83
N GLY A 8 -4.14 1.75 5.90
CA GLY A 8 -2.93 2.47 6.24
C GLY A 8 -2.47 3.36 5.11
N ARG A 9 -1.35 4.05 5.34
CA ARG A 9 -0.77 4.95 4.34
C ARG A 9 0.44 4.31 3.70
N LEU A 10 0.58 4.54 2.41
CA LEU A 10 1.77 4.08 1.70
C LEU A 10 2.99 4.84 2.21
N THR A 11 4.03 4.11 2.54
CA THR A 11 5.27 4.70 3.03
C THR A 11 6.14 5.21 1.90
N ARG A 12 5.89 4.72 0.69
CA ARG A 12 6.60 5.13 -0.52
C ARG A 12 5.75 4.75 -1.72
N ASP A 13 6.15 5.21 -2.90
CA ASP A 13 5.47 4.82 -4.13
C ASP A 13 5.62 3.30 -4.33
N PRO A 14 4.61 2.65 -4.89
CA PRO A 14 4.71 1.22 -5.16
C PRO A 14 5.85 0.90 -6.13
N GLU A 15 6.53 -0.18 -5.85
CA GLU A 15 7.53 -0.71 -6.76
C GLU A 15 6.86 -1.72 -7.66
N VAL A 16 6.87 -1.48 -8.94
CA VAL A 16 6.15 -2.31 -9.90
C VAL A 16 7.12 -2.99 -10.83
N ARG A 17 6.93 -4.27 -11.03
CA ARG A 17 7.73 -5.07 -11.95
C ARG A 17 6.79 -5.92 -12.78
N TYR A 18 7.26 -6.34 -13.93
CA TYR A 18 6.51 -7.20 -14.82
C TYR A 18 7.27 -8.51 -14.99
N SER A 19 6.56 -9.62 -14.91
CA SER A 19 7.18 -10.91 -15.10
C SER A 19 7.61 -11.06 -16.56
N ALA A 20 8.64 -11.88 -16.79
CA ALA A 20 9.09 -12.15 -18.14
C ALA A 20 8.13 -13.11 -18.84
N GLY A 21 8.01 -12.99 -20.17
CA GLY A 21 7.20 -13.90 -20.96
C GLY A 21 6.13 -13.20 -21.77
N GLU A 22 5.40 -13.97 -22.54
CA GLU A 22 4.37 -13.43 -23.42
C GLU A 22 3.22 -12.80 -22.65
N ASN A 23 2.91 -13.37 -21.50
CA ASN A 23 1.85 -12.85 -20.62
C ASN A 23 2.49 -12.22 -19.41
N ALA A 24 3.08 -11.08 -19.61
CA ALA A 24 3.71 -10.36 -18.51
C ALA A 24 2.67 -10.02 -17.45
N LEU A 25 2.95 -10.44 -16.23
CA LEU A 25 2.09 -10.17 -15.09
C LEU A 25 2.66 -9.03 -14.28
N ALA A 26 1.87 -8.01 -14.04
CA ALA A 26 2.30 -6.89 -13.21
C ALA A 26 2.35 -7.34 -11.75
N ILE A 27 3.41 -6.96 -11.06
CA ILE A 27 3.59 -7.24 -9.64
C ILE A 27 3.96 -5.93 -8.97
N ALA A 28 3.13 -5.50 -8.04
CA ALA A 28 3.37 -4.27 -7.29
C ALA A 28 3.64 -4.62 -5.84
N ARG A 29 4.67 -4.01 -5.27
CA ARG A 29 5.00 -4.16 -3.87
C ARG A 29 4.98 -2.80 -3.20
N TYR A 30 4.37 -2.73 -2.05
CA TYR A 30 4.36 -1.51 -1.27
C TYR A 30 4.24 -1.85 0.20
N THR A 31 4.57 -0.88 1.02
CA THR A 31 4.51 -1.04 2.47
C THR A 31 3.49 -0.05 3.02
N LEU A 32 2.60 -0.56 3.84
CA LEU A 32 1.60 0.27 4.50
C LEU A 32 2.01 0.53 5.94
N ALA A 33 1.85 1.78 6.36
CA ALA A 33 1.98 2.15 7.75
C ALA A 33 0.58 2.08 8.35
N VAL A 34 0.36 1.06 9.14
CA VAL A 34 -0.94 0.81 9.78
C VAL A 34 -0.87 1.26 11.22
N ASP A 35 -1.69 2.22 11.59
CA ASP A 35 -1.66 2.76 12.94
C ASP A 35 -2.05 1.69 13.95
N ARG A 36 -1.32 1.67 15.05
CA ARG A 36 -1.67 0.80 16.16
C ARG A 36 -2.86 1.38 16.89
N ARG A 37 -3.74 0.52 17.32
CA ARG A 37 -4.94 0.93 18.04
C ARG A 37 -4.61 1.58 19.38
N PHE A 38 -3.61 1.03 20.07
CA PHE A 38 -3.15 1.57 21.33
C PHE A 38 -1.70 1.97 21.19
N ARG A 39 -1.39 3.18 21.64
CA ARG A 39 -0.04 3.73 21.55
C ARG A 39 0.51 3.89 22.95
N ARG A 40 1.79 3.57 23.10
CA ARG A 40 2.51 3.77 24.34
C ARG A 40 3.69 4.67 24.07
N ASP A 41 4.06 5.46 25.08
CA ASP A 41 5.24 6.30 24.96
C ASP A 41 6.47 5.45 24.74
N GLY A 42 7.28 5.82 23.77
CA GLY A 42 8.51 5.11 23.48
C GLY A 42 8.33 3.92 22.55
N GLU A 43 7.12 3.60 22.17
CA GLU A 43 6.88 2.52 21.22
C GLU A 43 6.49 3.06 19.86
N ALA A 44 6.63 2.22 18.84
CA ALA A 44 6.20 2.57 17.50
C ALA A 44 4.70 2.81 17.48
N ASN A 45 4.28 3.83 16.75
CA ASN A 45 2.86 4.17 16.60
C ASN A 45 2.18 3.41 15.47
N ALA A 46 2.96 2.77 14.63
CA ALA A 46 2.45 2.10 13.45
C ALA A 46 3.22 0.82 13.19
N ASP A 47 2.54 -0.10 12.56
CA ASP A 47 3.18 -1.31 12.05
C ASP A 47 3.36 -1.16 10.54
N PHE A 48 4.53 -1.56 10.06
CA PHE A 48 4.83 -1.49 8.64
C PHE A 48 4.61 -2.86 8.03
N ILE A 49 3.61 -2.94 7.16
CA ILE A 49 3.16 -4.20 6.60
C ILE A 49 3.49 -4.24 5.13
N ASN A 50 4.27 -5.23 4.72
CA ASN A 50 4.61 -5.41 3.32
C ASN A 50 3.45 -6.06 2.59
N CYS A 51 3.09 -5.47 1.46
CA CYS A 51 1.98 -5.95 0.64
C CYS A 51 2.48 -6.21 -0.77
N VAL A 52 1.86 -7.19 -1.41
CA VAL A 52 2.16 -7.50 -2.81
C VAL A 52 0.84 -7.71 -3.54
N SER A 53 0.74 -7.13 -4.71
CA SER A 53 -0.45 -7.31 -5.55
C SER A 53 -0.01 -7.75 -6.95
N PHE A 54 -0.93 -8.42 -7.63
CA PHE A 54 -0.65 -9.01 -8.94
C PHE A 54 -1.72 -8.61 -9.94
N GLY A 55 -1.35 -8.56 -11.20
CA GLY A 55 -2.30 -8.33 -12.28
C GLY A 55 -2.95 -6.96 -12.22
N ARG A 56 -4.26 -6.93 -12.28
CA ARG A 56 -5.02 -5.68 -12.32
C ARG A 56 -4.82 -4.83 -11.07
N THR A 57 -4.74 -5.47 -9.92
CA THR A 57 -4.52 -4.71 -8.68
C THR A 57 -3.15 -4.05 -8.69
N ALA A 58 -2.16 -4.74 -9.27
CA ALA A 58 -0.83 -4.16 -9.41
C ALA A 58 -0.82 -2.99 -10.38
N GLU A 59 -1.52 -3.12 -11.49
CA GLU A 59 -1.61 -2.04 -12.47
C GLU A 59 -2.33 -0.83 -11.90
N PHE A 60 -3.36 -1.07 -11.13
CA PHE A 60 -4.09 0.00 -10.45
C PHE A 60 -3.17 0.73 -9.47
N ALA A 61 -2.39 -0.03 -8.71
CA ALA A 61 -1.45 0.57 -7.77
C ALA A 61 -0.41 1.42 -8.50
N GLU A 62 0.09 0.94 -9.62
CA GLU A 62 1.06 1.68 -10.40
C GLU A 62 0.51 3.03 -10.84
N LYS A 63 -0.72 3.05 -11.28
CA LYS A 63 -1.33 4.27 -11.82
C LYS A 63 -1.73 5.26 -10.75
N TYR A 64 -2.25 4.78 -9.64
CA TYR A 64 -2.97 5.66 -8.72
C TYR A 64 -2.38 5.76 -7.32
N PHE A 65 -1.58 4.80 -6.91
CA PHE A 65 -1.03 4.82 -5.57
C PHE A 65 0.27 5.60 -5.52
N ARG A 66 0.39 6.45 -4.51
CA ARG A 66 1.59 7.25 -4.30
C ARG A 66 1.85 7.33 -2.80
N GLN A 67 3.09 7.67 -2.46
CA GLN A 67 3.49 7.83 -1.08
C GLN A 67 2.54 8.75 -0.33
N GLY A 68 2.13 8.34 0.86
CA GLY A 68 1.27 9.13 1.72
C GLY A 68 -0.22 8.90 1.50
N LEU A 69 -0.59 8.21 0.44
CA LEU A 69 -1.99 7.95 0.16
C LEU A 69 -2.53 6.88 1.11
N LYS A 70 -3.70 7.13 1.65
CA LYS A 70 -4.35 6.17 2.55
C LYS A 70 -5.24 5.24 1.75
N ILE A 71 -5.02 3.96 1.95
CA ILE A 71 -5.77 2.93 1.24
C ILE A 71 -6.23 1.84 2.19
N ALA A 72 -7.20 1.08 1.76
CA ALA A 72 -7.66 -0.11 2.46
C ALA A 72 -7.40 -1.30 1.55
N VAL A 73 -6.84 -2.35 2.12
CA VAL A 73 -6.56 -3.57 1.37
C VAL A 73 -7.21 -4.75 2.05
N THR A 74 -7.63 -5.70 1.24
CA THR A 74 -8.13 -6.97 1.70
C THR A 74 -7.30 -8.05 1.03
N GLY A 75 -6.84 -9.01 1.81
CA GLY A 75 -6.03 -10.07 1.25
C GLY A 75 -5.79 -11.18 2.25
N ARG A 76 -4.68 -11.85 2.10
CA ARG A 76 -4.30 -12.97 2.95
C ARG A 76 -2.84 -12.87 3.33
N ILE A 77 -2.50 -13.44 4.46
CA ILE A 77 -1.11 -13.50 4.90
C ILE A 77 -0.41 -14.64 4.19
N GLN A 78 0.75 -14.36 3.67
CA GLN A 78 1.59 -15.39 3.07
C GLN A 78 2.97 -15.32 3.71
N THR A 79 3.45 -16.46 4.14
CA THR A 79 4.79 -16.55 4.72
C THR A 79 5.71 -17.26 3.77
N GLY A 80 6.98 -16.97 3.89
CA GLY A 80 7.98 -17.63 3.08
C GLY A 80 9.32 -17.57 3.77
N SER A 81 10.35 -18.06 3.11
CA SER A 81 11.69 -17.99 3.65
C SER A 81 12.70 -18.06 2.52
N TYR A 82 13.88 -17.50 2.79
CA TYR A 82 15.00 -17.65 1.88
C TYR A 82 16.28 -17.72 2.71
N THR A 83 17.36 -18.16 2.08
CA THR A 83 18.66 -18.21 2.72
C THR A 83 19.46 -17.01 2.26
N ASN A 84 19.95 -16.22 3.20
CA ASN A 84 20.73 -15.03 2.86
C ASN A 84 22.17 -15.43 2.52
N ARG A 85 22.99 -14.43 2.21
CA ARG A 85 24.39 -14.67 1.83
C ARG A 85 25.22 -15.30 2.94
N GLU A 86 24.82 -15.08 4.17
CA GLU A 86 25.52 -15.61 5.33
C GLU A 86 25.10 -17.02 5.66
N GLY A 87 24.18 -17.59 4.87
CA GLY A 87 23.70 -18.94 5.10
C GLY A 87 22.60 -19.05 6.12
N GLN A 88 22.09 -17.92 6.59
CA GLN A 88 21.02 -17.91 7.58
C GLN A 88 19.66 -17.91 6.89
N LYS A 89 18.73 -18.65 7.47
CA LYS A 89 17.38 -18.69 6.95
C LYS A 89 16.60 -17.46 7.42
N VAL A 90 16.06 -16.72 6.47
CA VAL A 90 15.29 -15.51 6.76
C VAL A 90 13.84 -15.80 6.44
N TYR A 91 12.96 -15.54 7.41
CA TYR A 91 11.52 -15.73 7.25
C TYR A 91 10.88 -14.44 6.81
N THR A 92 9.93 -14.53 5.90
CA THR A 92 9.22 -13.39 5.39
C THR A 92 7.73 -13.54 5.66
N THR A 93 7.06 -12.41 5.87
CA THR A 93 5.62 -12.36 6.04
C THR A 93 5.11 -11.18 5.22
N GLU A 94 4.17 -11.43 4.35
CA GLU A 94 3.60 -10.36 3.56
C GLU A 94 2.12 -10.60 3.33
N VAL A 95 1.41 -9.57 2.94
CA VAL A 95 -0.01 -9.65 2.63
C VAL A 95 -0.15 -9.69 1.13
N VAL A 96 -0.75 -10.76 0.63
CA VAL A 96 -1.09 -10.86 -0.79
C VAL A 96 -2.43 -10.17 -0.97
N VAL A 97 -2.42 -9.07 -1.68
CA VAL A 97 -3.59 -8.22 -1.83
C VAL A 97 -4.56 -8.81 -2.82
N GLU A 98 -5.80 -8.99 -2.40
CA GLU A 98 -6.86 -9.47 -3.27
C GLU A 98 -7.73 -8.34 -3.77
N ASP A 99 -7.86 -7.30 -2.94
CA ASP A 99 -8.63 -6.13 -3.30
C ASP A 99 -8.05 -4.92 -2.60
N GLN A 100 -8.18 -3.75 -3.20
CA GLN A 100 -7.67 -2.52 -2.63
C GLN A 100 -8.53 -1.35 -3.09
N GLU A 101 -8.66 -0.36 -2.21
CA GLU A 101 -9.46 0.82 -2.54
C GLU A 101 -8.93 2.02 -1.78
N PHE A 102 -9.34 3.20 -2.21
CA PHE A 102 -8.94 4.42 -1.55
C PHE A 102 -9.70 4.57 -0.24
N ALA A 103 -8.99 5.00 0.79
CA ALA A 103 -9.58 5.17 2.11
C ALA A 103 -9.70 6.64 2.51
N GLU A 104 -9.42 7.56 1.59
CA GLU A 104 -9.60 8.98 1.84
C GLU A 104 -9.84 9.72 0.54
N SER A 105 -10.40 10.90 0.65
CA SER A 105 -10.65 11.72 -0.53
C SER A 105 -9.37 12.37 -1.02
N LYS A 106 -9.40 12.89 -2.24
CA LYS A 106 -8.26 13.60 -2.79
C LYS A 106 -7.90 14.81 -1.93
N ALA A 107 -8.88 15.50 -1.42
CA ALA A 107 -8.64 16.66 -0.57
C ALA A 107 -7.87 16.29 0.69
N SER A 108 -8.24 15.19 1.34
CA SER A 108 -7.51 14.71 2.50
C SER A 108 -6.11 14.27 2.14
N SER A 109 -5.97 13.61 1.00
CA SER A 109 -4.67 13.15 0.53
C SER A 109 -3.75 14.33 0.23
N ASP A 110 -4.29 15.37 -0.40
CA ASP A 110 -3.51 16.56 -0.70
C ASP A 110 -3.09 17.28 0.57
N SER A 111 -3.97 17.34 1.56
CA SER A 111 -3.63 17.94 2.84
C SER A 111 -2.50 17.19 3.53
N TYR A 112 -2.56 15.88 3.50
CA TYR A 112 -1.51 15.06 4.06
C TYR A 112 -0.19 15.29 3.34
N ALA A 113 -0.24 15.33 2.02
CA ALA A 113 0.96 15.55 1.22
C ALA A 113 1.58 16.92 1.49
N ALA A 114 0.76 17.93 1.75
CA ALA A 114 1.24 19.25 2.09
C ALA A 114 1.95 19.27 3.45
N SER A 115 1.44 18.48 4.41
CA SER A 115 2.08 18.37 5.72
C SER A 115 3.30 17.46 5.70
N HIS A 116 3.35 16.54 4.74
CA HIS A 116 4.42 15.56 4.65
C HIS A 116 5.00 15.59 3.23
N PRO A 117 5.79 16.62 2.91
CA PRO A 117 6.28 16.80 1.54
C PRO A 117 7.03 15.59 1.03
N ARG A 118 6.83 15.31 -0.23
CA ARG A 118 7.52 14.22 -0.91
C ARG A 118 8.74 14.77 -1.61
N THR A 119 9.73 13.92 -1.76
CA THR A 119 10.92 14.32 -2.51
C THR A 119 10.63 14.43 -4.00
N GLU A 120 9.69 13.67 -4.48
CA GLU A 120 9.30 13.72 -5.87
C GLU A 120 7.98 14.45 -6.03
N ALA A 121 7.93 15.33 -6.98
CA ALA A 121 6.74 16.11 -7.24
C ALA A 121 5.86 15.46 -8.30
N ALA A 122 5.61 14.20 -8.16
CA ALA A 122 4.76 13.50 -9.11
C ALA A 122 3.33 13.98 -8.96
N PRO A 123 2.66 14.31 -10.04
CA PRO A 123 1.28 14.77 -9.96
C PRO A 123 0.38 13.64 -9.47
N ALA A 124 -0.56 14.02 -8.64
CA ALA A 124 -1.53 13.05 -8.15
C ALA A 124 -2.54 12.76 -9.25
N PRO A 125 -2.96 11.52 -9.38
CA PRO A 125 -4.01 11.20 -10.34
C PRO A 125 -5.32 11.86 -9.94
N SER A 126 -6.06 12.30 -10.89
CA SER A 126 -7.31 12.99 -10.61
C SER A 126 -8.51 12.05 -10.56
N MET A 127 -8.37 10.92 -11.16
CA MET A 127 -9.48 10.01 -11.32
C MET A 127 -10.27 9.71 -10.05
N PRO A 128 -9.63 9.37 -8.94
CA PRO A 128 -10.41 8.98 -7.76
C PRO A 128 -11.28 10.08 -7.22
N CYS A 129 -11.01 11.29 -7.59
CA CYS A 129 -11.79 12.40 -7.09
C CYS A 129 -13.26 12.26 -7.41
N LEU A 130 -13.55 11.71 -8.54
CA LEU A 130 -14.95 11.58 -8.95
C LEU A 130 -15.69 10.60 -8.05
N LEU A 131 -15.01 9.57 -7.61
CA LEU A 131 -15.61 8.58 -6.74
C LEU A 131 -15.77 9.10 -5.34
N TYR A 132 -14.81 9.86 -4.91
CA TYR A 132 -14.78 10.28 -3.52
C TYR A 132 -15.37 11.63 -3.26
N THR A 133 -15.75 12.34 -4.30
CA THR A 133 -16.38 13.62 -4.10
C THR A 133 -17.63 13.52 -3.26
N SER A 134 -18.43 12.51 -3.54
CA SER A 134 -19.63 12.29 -2.75
C SER A 134 -19.30 11.73 -1.39
N ASP A 135 -18.26 10.91 -1.32
CA ASP A 135 -17.87 10.32 -0.05
C ASP A 135 -17.20 11.32 0.84
N ALA A 136 -16.47 12.21 0.26
CA ALA A 136 -15.83 13.23 1.04
C ALA A 136 -16.82 14.09 1.77
N ALA A 137 -17.99 14.20 1.24
CA ALA A 137 -19.05 14.94 1.87
C ALA A 137 -19.61 14.22 3.07
N ASP A 138 -19.30 12.98 3.20
CA ASP A 138 -19.80 12.20 4.29
C ASP A 138 -19.10 12.42 5.58
N ASP A 139 -18.01 12.99 5.57
CA ASP A 139 -17.24 13.07 6.74
C ASP A 139 -17.67 13.68 7.99
#